data_29b95b1550f39fff8e0d99c8fa1ac751
#
_entry.id   29b95b1550f39fff8e0d99c8fa1ac751
#
_cell.length_a   1.000
_cell.length_b   1.000
_cell.length_c   1.000
_cell.angle_alpha   90.00
_cell.angle_beta   90.00
_cell.angle_gamma   90.00
#
_symmetry.space_group_name_H-M   'P 1'
#
loop_
_entity.id
_entity.type
_entity.pdbx_description
1 polymer ?
#
loop_
_entity_poly.entity_id
_entity_poly.type
_entity_poly.pdbx_seq_one_letter_code
_entity_poly.pdbx_strand_id
1 'polypeptide(L)'
;MTKIIIFMVILVIITAAFVFKVLSRKKSYPPQSKVIDPIKITIQDIDRMEDGTGFVEYLYRLFLAMGYSDAYKTRGGRDFGPDLVFTDGEGVRNVVQAKCYSYPVGLGAVQEVYSSMRYYRAKKSMVISSNQYTSACEELAGYNAVRLHSRSDLIEIINFFKLGQIDKAKDILESEPRIVLESWDNKVIKKDFEVEKRWVAKK
;
A
#
# COMPACT_ATOMS: atom_id res chain seq x y z
N MET A 1 -7.82 64.71 15.92
CA MET A 1 -8.96 63.93 15.40
C MET A 1 -8.68 63.29 14.04
N THR A 2 -8.16 63.97 13.05
CA THR A 2 -7.90 63.48 11.69
C THR A 2 -7.00 62.23 11.63
N LYS A 3 -5.93 62.15 12.44
CA LYS A 3 -5.01 60.98 12.46
C LYS A 3 -5.68 59.69 13.00
N ILE A 4 -6.60 59.82 13.95
CA ILE A 4 -7.37 58.69 14.51
C ILE A 4 -8.35 58.14 13.47
N ILE A 5 -9.01 59.04 12.72
CA ILE A 5 -9.96 58.63 11.65
C ILE A 5 -9.22 57.88 10.55
N ILE A 6 -8.03 58.36 10.13
CA ILE A 6 -7.18 57.73 9.11
C ILE A 6 -6.77 56.32 9.58
N PHE A 7 -6.35 56.18 10.83
CA PHE A 7 -5.96 54.88 11.39
C PHE A 7 -7.12 53.88 11.41
N MET A 8 -8.33 54.31 11.78
CA MET A 8 -9.53 53.48 11.80
C MET A 8 -9.92 53.03 10.39
N VAL A 9 -9.81 53.90 9.38
CA VAL A 9 -10.09 53.55 7.99
C VAL A 9 -9.09 52.52 7.46
N ILE A 10 -7.80 52.69 7.76
CA ILE A 10 -6.77 51.69 7.38
C ILE A 10 -7.03 50.32 8.02
N LEU A 11 -7.41 50.31 9.31
CA LEU A 11 -7.72 49.08 10.04
C LEU A 11 -8.92 48.34 9.40
N VAL A 12 -9.98 49.08 9.03
CA VAL A 12 -11.15 48.50 8.33
C VAL A 12 -10.78 47.93 6.96
N ILE A 13 -9.90 48.59 6.21
CA ILE A 13 -9.45 48.08 4.91
C ILE A 13 -8.64 46.80 5.07
N ILE A 14 -7.73 46.74 6.06
CA ILE A 14 -6.92 45.55 6.34
C ILE A 14 -7.82 44.38 6.77
N THR A 15 -8.77 44.62 7.66
CA THR A 15 -9.71 43.56 8.09
C THR A 15 -10.60 43.09 6.97
N ALA A 16 -11.13 43.98 6.14
CA ALA A 16 -11.91 43.62 4.96
C ALA A 16 -11.10 42.80 3.94
N ALA A 17 -9.85 43.19 3.68
CA ALA A 17 -8.95 42.45 2.80
C ALA A 17 -8.60 41.07 3.36
N PHE A 18 -8.40 40.94 4.69
CA PHE A 18 -8.18 39.67 5.34
C PHE A 18 -9.39 38.76 5.27
N VAL A 19 -10.57 39.29 5.57
CA VAL A 19 -11.84 38.54 5.47
C VAL A 19 -12.09 38.11 4.02
N PHE A 20 -11.87 39.00 3.06
CA PHE A 20 -11.97 38.67 1.62
C PHE A 20 -11.01 37.57 1.23
N LYS A 21 -9.75 37.61 1.69
CA LYS A 21 -8.75 36.55 1.43
C LYS A 21 -9.11 35.21 2.07
N VAL A 22 -9.74 35.23 3.25
CA VAL A 22 -10.24 34.00 3.92
C VAL A 22 -11.46 33.44 3.19
N LEU A 23 -12.40 34.29 2.81
CA LEU A 23 -13.62 33.89 2.08
C LEU A 23 -13.30 33.47 0.62
N SER A 24 -12.30 34.09 -0.02
CA SER A 24 -11.84 33.76 -1.37
C SER A 24 -10.93 32.53 -1.41
N ARG A 25 -10.59 31.90 -0.29
CA ARG A 25 -10.05 30.55 -0.31
C ARG A 25 -11.16 29.65 -0.86
N LYS A 26 -11.31 29.64 -2.19
CA LYS A 26 -12.05 28.57 -2.88
C LYS A 26 -11.53 27.28 -2.28
N LYS A 27 -12.39 26.50 -1.64
CA LYS A 27 -12.12 25.08 -1.41
C LYS A 27 -11.82 24.54 -2.79
N SER A 28 -10.54 24.43 -3.12
CA SER A 28 -10.10 23.65 -4.24
C SER A 28 -10.55 22.24 -3.90
N TYR A 29 -11.70 21.83 -4.41
CA TYR A 29 -12.00 20.41 -4.46
C TYR A 29 -10.84 19.81 -5.25
N PRO A 30 -10.18 18.76 -4.73
CA PRO A 30 -9.18 18.07 -5.53
C PRO A 30 -9.85 17.77 -6.87
N PRO A 31 -9.15 17.94 -8.00
CA PRO A 31 -9.70 17.64 -9.32
C PRO A 31 -10.31 16.25 -9.20
N GLN A 32 -11.56 16.07 -9.65
CA GLN A 32 -12.23 14.77 -9.66
C GLN A 32 -11.23 13.81 -10.29
N SER A 33 -10.67 12.92 -9.46
CA SER A 33 -9.71 11.93 -9.92
C SER A 33 -10.40 11.22 -11.07
N LYS A 34 -9.80 11.30 -12.27
CA LYS A 34 -10.31 10.66 -13.46
C LYS A 34 -10.63 9.23 -13.06
N VAL A 35 -11.89 8.83 -13.08
CA VAL A 35 -12.32 7.52 -12.59
C VAL A 35 -11.53 6.48 -13.36
N ILE A 36 -10.64 5.79 -12.69
CA ILE A 36 -9.81 4.74 -13.28
C ILE A 36 -10.75 3.57 -13.62
N ASP A 37 -10.85 3.23 -14.91
CA ASP A 37 -11.53 2.04 -15.37
C ASP A 37 -10.51 0.87 -15.38
N PRO A 38 -10.61 -0.11 -14.45
CA PRO A 38 -9.58 -1.13 -14.29
C PRO A 38 -9.42 -2.03 -15.53
N ILE A 39 -10.45 -2.16 -16.37
CA ILE A 39 -10.37 -2.99 -17.58
C ILE A 39 -9.46 -2.36 -18.65
N LYS A 40 -9.30 -1.02 -18.63
CA LYS A 40 -8.49 -0.28 -19.62
C LYS A 40 -7.02 -0.17 -19.22
N ILE A 41 -6.71 -0.30 -17.93
CA ILE A 41 -5.35 -0.15 -17.41
C ILE A 41 -4.51 -1.37 -17.76
N THR A 42 -3.32 -1.10 -18.27
CA THR A 42 -2.28 -2.11 -18.56
C THR A 42 -1.15 -2.02 -17.55
N ILE A 43 -0.26 -3.02 -17.55
CA ILE A 43 0.93 -2.96 -16.69
C ILE A 43 1.85 -1.79 -17.07
N GLN A 44 1.89 -1.40 -18.33
CA GLN A 44 2.64 -0.23 -18.80
C GLN A 44 2.05 1.09 -18.31
N ASP A 45 0.73 1.14 -18.13
CA ASP A 45 0.08 2.31 -17.53
C ASP A 45 0.41 2.41 -16.03
N ILE A 46 0.50 1.28 -15.33
CA ILE A 46 0.95 1.21 -13.93
C ILE A 46 2.41 1.69 -13.82
N ASP A 47 3.29 1.29 -14.74
CA ASP A 47 4.70 1.71 -14.78
C ASP A 47 4.87 3.23 -14.95
N ARG A 48 3.87 3.92 -15.50
CA ARG A 48 3.86 5.38 -15.69
C ARG A 48 3.22 6.15 -14.53
N MET A 49 2.72 5.45 -13.51
CA MET A 49 2.15 6.10 -12.32
C MET A 49 3.30 6.72 -11.52
N GLU A 50 3.30 8.05 -11.44
CA GLU A 50 4.36 8.82 -10.79
C GLU A 50 4.36 8.66 -9.27
N ASP A 51 3.18 8.37 -8.71
CA ASP A 51 3.01 8.15 -7.27
C ASP A 51 2.23 6.88 -6.96
N GLY A 52 2.38 6.38 -5.73
CA GLY A 52 1.67 5.21 -5.25
C GLY A 52 0.15 5.39 -5.18
N THR A 53 -0.35 6.63 -5.17
CA THR A 53 -1.78 6.94 -5.01
C THR A 53 -2.59 6.43 -6.21
N GLY A 54 -2.07 6.60 -7.42
CA GLY A 54 -2.67 6.08 -8.64
C GLY A 54 -2.78 4.55 -8.64
N PHE A 55 -1.73 3.88 -8.16
CA PHE A 55 -1.71 2.42 -8.05
C PHE A 55 -2.70 1.89 -6.99
N VAL A 56 -2.78 2.55 -5.83
CA VAL A 56 -3.78 2.22 -4.80
C VAL A 56 -5.20 2.42 -5.33
N GLU A 57 -5.48 3.52 -6.04
CA GLU A 57 -6.79 3.75 -6.66
C GLU A 57 -7.12 2.68 -7.70
N TYR A 58 -6.14 2.29 -8.52
CA TYR A 58 -6.30 1.20 -9.50
C TYR A 58 -6.66 -0.12 -8.81
N LEU A 59 -5.89 -0.55 -7.80
CA LEU A 59 -6.16 -1.79 -7.06
C LEU A 59 -7.53 -1.78 -6.40
N TYR A 60 -7.90 -0.65 -5.80
CA TYR A 60 -9.22 -0.48 -5.20
C TYR A 60 -10.35 -0.71 -6.22
N ARG A 61 -10.24 -0.09 -7.41
CA ARG A 61 -11.21 -0.26 -8.49
C ARG A 61 -11.24 -1.67 -9.04
N LEU A 62 -10.07 -2.29 -9.16
CA LEU A 62 -9.94 -3.68 -9.58
C LEU A 62 -10.64 -4.62 -8.59
N PHE A 63 -10.44 -4.44 -7.29
CA PHE A 63 -11.08 -5.26 -6.25
C PHE A 63 -12.60 -5.13 -6.29
N LEU A 64 -13.13 -3.91 -6.38
CA LEU A 64 -14.57 -3.70 -6.53
C LEU A 64 -15.12 -4.39 -7.80
N ALA A 65 -14.40 -4.28 -8.92
CA ALA A 65 -14.81 -4.91 -10.18
C ALA A 65 -14.70 -6.44 -10.16
N MET A 66 -13.81 -7.01 -9.33
CA MET A 66 -13.73 -8.43 -9.04
C MET A 66 -14.81 -8.93 -8.06
N GLY A 67 -15.62 -8.02 -7.50
CA GLY A 67 -16.74 -8.36 -6.62
C GLY A 67 -16.46 -8.27 -5.11
N TYR A 68 -15.31 -7.72 -4.69
CA TYR A 68 -15.05 -7.40 -3.28
C TYR A 68 -15.75 -6.10 -2.88
N SER A 69 -17.07 -6.17 -2.67
CA SER A 69 -17.93 -4.99 -2.48
C SER A 69 -17.67 -4.21 -1.18
N ASP A 70 -17.02 -4.82 -0.21
CA ASP A 70 -16.64 -4.21 1.07
C ASP A 70 -15.21 -3.65 1.07
N ALA A 71 -14.51 -3.73 -0.07
CA ALA A 71 -13.17 -3.17 -0.18
C ALA A 71 -13.20 -1.65 0.04
N TYR A 72 -12.23 -1.15 0.79
CA TYR A 72 -12.05 0.28 1.01
C TYR A 72 -10.59 0.68 1.11
N LYS A 73 -10.31 1.93 0.76
CA LYS A 73 -8.99 2.55 0.94
C LYS A 73 -8.88 3.10 2.36
N THR A 74 -7.73 2.93 2.95
CA THR A 74 -7.43 3.54 4.24
C THR A 74 -7.18 5.05 4.08
N ARG A 75 -7.15 5.80 5.19
CA ARG A 75 -6.86 7.23 5.16
C ARG A 75 -5.37 7.44 5.35
N GLY A 76 -4.69 7.98 4.33
CA GLY A 76 -3.26 8.27 4.39
C GLY A 76 -2.87 9.16 5.59
N GLY A 77 -1.70 8.86 6.18
CA GLY A 77 -1.06 9.68 7.19
C GLY A 77 -1.27 9.28 8.66
N ARG A 78 -2.22 8.40 8.99
CA ARG A 78 -2.45 7.84 10.34
C ARG A 78 -3.12 6.46 10.31
N ASP A 79 -2.89 5.70 9.26
CA ASP A 79 -3.58 4.44 8.96
C ASP A 79 -2.79 3.19 9.33
N PHE A 80 -1.68 3.37 10.04
CA PHE A 80 -0.83 2.28 10.53
C PHE A 80 -0.34 1.31 9.45
N GLY A 81 -0.27 1.73 8.19
CA GLY A 81 0.48 1.07 7.15
C GLY A 81 -0.27 0.56 5.93
N PRO A 82 -1.44 -0.12 6.01
CA PRO A 82 -2.05 -0.69 4.81
C PRO A 82 -2.73 0.38 3.97
N ASP A 83 -2.79 0.15 2.67
CA ASP A 83 -3.47 1.02 1.70
C ASP A 83 -4.92 0.63 1.47
N LEU A 84 -5.22 -0.67 1.55
CA LEU A 84 -6.54 -1.24 1.29
C LEU A 84 -6.91 -2.29 2.35
N VAL A 85 -8.21 -2.46 2.54
CA VAL A 85 -8.81 -3.53 3.36
C VAL A 85 -9.96 -4.13 2.57
N PHE A 86 -10.11 -5.47 2.58
CA PHE A 86 -11.24 -6.18 1.98
C PHE A 86 -11.50 -7.51 2.69
N THR A 87 -12.65 -8.12 2.43
CA THR A 87 -12.98 -9.47 2.89
C THR A 87 -12.92 -10.43 1.70
N ASP A 88 -12.18 -11.53 1.84
CA ASP A 88 -12.03 -12.54 0.79
C ASP A 88 -13.25 -13.46 0.65
N GLY A 89 -13.20 -14.41 -0.28
CA GLY A 89 -14.28 -15.35 -0.55
C GLY A 89 -14.63 -16.27 0.63
N GLU A 90 -13.71 -16.45 1.59
CA GLU A 90 -13.92 -17.21 2.82
C GLU A 90 -14.51 -16.36 3.97
N GLY A 91 -14.77 -15.08 3.75
CA GLY A 91 -15.25 -14.15 4.77
C GLY A 91 -14.13 -13.65 5.71
N VAL A 92 -12.87 -13.83 5.33
CA VAL A 92 -11.70 -13.41 6.13
C VAL A 92 -11.25 -12.03 5.71
N ARG A 93 -11.07 -11.15 6.70
CA ARG A 93 -10.56 -9.79 6.45
C ARG A 93 -9.07 -9.78 6.16
N ASN A 94 -8.71 -9.12 5.08
CA ASN A 94 -7.36 -8.93 4.58
C ASN A 94 -6.96 -7.46 4.64
N VAL A 95 -5.69 -7.19 4.94
CA VAL A 95 -5.03 -5.88 4.78
C VAL A 95 -4.02 -5.96 3.65
N VAL A 96 -3.94 -4.91 2.85
CA VAL A 96 -3.11 -4.85 1.64
C VAL A 96 -2.21 -3.63 1.68
N GLN A 97 -0.92 -3.84 1.47
CA GLN A 97 0.05 -2.80 1.18
C GLN A 97 0.35 -2.79 -0.32
N ALA A 98 0.23 -1.65 -0.95
CA ALA A 98 0.53 -1.45 -2.36
C ALA A 98 1.88 -0.75 -2.54
N LYS A 99 2.75 -1.27 -3.39
CA LYS A 99 4.06 -0.66 -3.69
C LYS A 99 4.25 -0.55 -5.21
N CYS A 100 4.26 0.69 -5.71
CA CYS A 100 4.50 1.01 -7.12
C CYS A 100 5.93 1.57 -7.25
N TYR A 101 6.91 0.70 -7.44
CA TYR A 101 8.33 1.06 -7.46
C TYR A 101 9.00 0.58 -8.75
N SER A 102 10.02 1.33 -9.21
CA SER A 102 10.90 0.93 -10.30
C SER A 102 12.05 -0.01 -9.86
N TYR A 103 12.14 -0.33 -8.58
CA TYR A 103 13.15 -1.20 -7.96
C TYR A 103 12.50 -2.25 -7.06
N PRO A 104 13.19 -3.34 -6.69
CA PRO A 104 12.64 -4.40 -5.85
C PRO A 104 12.20 -3.90 -4.47
N VAL A 105 11.05 -4.36 -4.00
CA VAL A 105 10.45 -3.98 -2.73
C VAL A 105 11.19 -4.65 -1.56
N GLY A 106 11.60 -3.85 -0.58
CA GLY A 106 12.28 -4.30 0.62
C GLY A 106 11.33 -4.75 1.74
N LEU A 107 11.90 -5.31 2.79
CA LEU A 107 11.19 -5.89 3.94
C LEU A 107 10.29 -4.91 4.71
N GLY A 108 10.51 -3.60 4.59
CA GLY A 108 9.67 -2.59 5.23
C GLY A 108 8.19 -2.71 4.87
N ALA A 109 7.87 -3.10 3.62
CA ALA A 109 6.48 -3.31 3.18
C ALA A 109 5.78 -4.43 3.96
N VAL A 110 6.50 -5.52 4.27
CA VAL A 110 6.01 -6.63 5.10
C VAL A 110 5.77 -6.17 6.53
N GLN A 111 6.72 -5.40 7.10
CA GLN A 111 6.59 -4.86 8.47
C GLN A 111 5.38 -3.93 8.58
N GLU A 112 5.19 -3.04 7.61
CA GLU A 112 4.06 -2.10 7.55
C GLU A 112 2.71 -2.84 7.55
N VAL A 113 2.51 -3.78 6.62
CA VAL A 113 1.23 -4.48 6.50
C VAL A 113 0.97 -5.43 7.67
N TYR A 114 1.99 -6.16 8.13
CA TYR A 114 1.84 -7.11 9.23
C TYR A 114 1.49 -6.41 10.55
N SER A 115 2.17 -5.31 10.87
CA SER A 115 1.89 -4.54 12.10
C SER A 115 0.47 -3.97 12.17
N SER A 116 -0.15 -3.72 11.01
CA SER A 116 -1.49 -3.15 10.90
C SER A 116 -2.63 -4.15 11.15
N MET A 117 -2.38 -5.45 11.00
CA MET A 117 -3.41 -6.50 11.03
C MET A 117 -4.33 -6.40 12.25
N ARG A 118 -3.74 -6.20 13.44
CA ARG A 118 -4.52 -6.14 14.69
C ARG A 118 -5.44 -4.94 14.73
N TYR A 119 -4.98 -3.79 14.27
CA TYR A 119 -5.79 -2.56 14.24
C TYR A 119 -7.03 -2.72 13.34
N TYR A 120 -6.84 -3.33 12.15
CA TYR A 120 -7.93 -3.57 11.21
C TYR A 120 -8.71 -4.87 11.48
N ARG A 121 -8.37 -5.62 12.53
CA ARG A 121 -8.95 -6.94 12.84
C ARG A 121 -8.84 -7.91 11.67
N ALA A 122 -7.76 -7.79 10.91
CA ALA A 122 -7.47 -8.68 9.80
C ALA A 122 -6.77 -9.95 10.29
N LYS A 123 -6.99 -11.05 9.59
CA LYS A 123 -6.33 -12.34 9.84
C LYS A 123 -5.35 -12.71 8.73
N LYS A 124 -5.47 -12.07 7.56
CA LYS A 124 -4.57 -12.25 6.43
C LYS A 124 -3.99 -10.89 6.04
N SER A 125 -2.76 -10.89 5.54
CA SER A 125 -2.09 -9.70 5.06
C SER A 125 -1.32 -9.97 3.78
N MET A 126 -1.24 -8.98 2.90
CA MET A 126 -0.54 -9.11 1.63
C MET A 126 0.16 -7.82 1.20
N VAL A 127 1.21 -7.96 0.42
CA VAL A 127 1.83 -6.86 -0.32
C VAL A 127 1.62 -7.11 -1.81
N ILE A 128 1.13 -6.11 -2.54
CA ILE A 128 0.99 -6.14 -4.00
C ILE A 128 1.97 -5.13 -4.58
N SER A 129 2.84 -5.59 -5.48
CA SER A 129 3.89 -4.76 -6.06
C SER A 129 3.86 -4.73 -7.57
N SER A 130 4.19 -3.55 -8.15
CA SER A 130 4.49 -3.42 -9.58
C SER A 130 5.87 -3.97 -9.96
N ASN A 131 6.68 -4.42 -8.99
CA ASN A 131 8.03 -4.95 -9.18
C ASN A 131 8.23 -6.27 -8.41
N GLN A 132 9.46 -6.79 -8.42
CA GLN A 132 9.88 -7.95 -7.65
C GLN A 132 10.16 -7.57 -6.19
N TYR A 133 10.44 -8.56 -5.36
CA TYR A 133 10.84 -8.41 -3.97
C TYR A 133 12.31 -8.72 -3.76
N THR A 134 12.92 -8.15 -2.72
CA THR A 134 14.24 -8.57 -2.28
C THR A 134 14.15 -9.89 -1.51
N SER A 135 15.23 -10.70 -1.50
CA SER A 135 15.26 -11.96 -0.73
C SER A 135 14.94 -11.76 0.76
N ALA A 136 15.39 -10.65 1.35
CA ALA A 136 15.07 -10.32 2.75
C ALA A 136 13.57 -10.04 2.95
N CYS A 137 12.88 -9.44 1.95
CA CYS A 137 11.45 -9.24 1.97
C CYS A 137 10.69 -10.57 1.89
N GLU A 138 11.09 -11.46 0.97
CA GLU A 138 10.48 -12.79 0.82
C GLU A 138 10.69 -13.66 2.07
N GLU A 139 11.87 -13.60 2.65
CA GLU A 139 12.17 -14.33 3.87
C GLU A 139 11.28 -13.86 5.05
N LEU A 140 11.20 -12.55 5.27
CA LEU A 140 10.38 -11.98 6.34
C LEU A 140 8.89 -12.27 6.13
N ALA A 141 8.44 -12.20 4.87
CA ALA A 141 7.05 -12.53 4.51
C ALA A 141 6.72 -13.99 4.82
N GLY A 142 7.65 -14.91 4.54
CA GLY A 142 7.48 -16.33 4.83
C GLY A 142 7.36 -16.64 6.32
N TYR A 143 8.12 -15.96 7.18
CA TYR A 143 8.01 -16.12 8.65
C TYR A 143 6.72 -15.53 9.21
N ASN A 144 6.20 -14.47 8.62
CA ASN A 144 4.99 -13.79 9.10
C ASN A 144 3.71 -14.21 8.37
N ALA A 145 3.79 -15.19 7.47
CA ALA A 145 2.68 -15.62 6.62
C ALA A 145 2.04 -14.44 5.86
N VAL A 146 2.85 -13.48 5.41
CA VAL A 146 2.43 -12.36 4.55
C VAL A 146 2.49 -12.80 3.10
N ARG A 147 1.37 -12.69 2.38
CA ARG A 147 1.33 -13.01 0.96
C ARG A 147 2.00 -11.91 0.14
N LEU A 148 2.84 -12.30 -0.80
CA LEU A 148 3.50 -11.38 -1.73
C LEU A 148 2.97 -11.62 -3.14
N HIS A 149 2.39 -10.58 -3.74
CA HIS A 149 2.04 -10.56 -5.16
C HIS A 149 3.06 -9.70 -5.89
N SER A 150 3.91 -10.36 -6.65
CA SER A 150 4.94 -9.74 -7.49
C SER A 150 4.34 -9.14 -8.76
N ARG A 151 5.19 -8.51 -9.57
CA ARG A 151 4.82 -8.03 -10.90
C ARG A 151 4.21 -9.12 -11.78
N SER A 152 4.74 -10.35 -11.75
CA SER A 152 4.20 -11.46 -12.52
C SER A 152 2.78 -11.81 -12.10
N ASP A 153 2.53 -11.92 -10.80
CA ASP A 153 1.21 -12.22 -10.28
C ASP A 153 0.21 -11.09 -10.60
N LEU A 154 0.65 -9.84 -10.50
CA LEU A 154 -0.17 -8.69 -10.88
C LEU A 154 -0.55 -8.72 -12.37
N ILE A 155 0.38 -9.06 -13.26
CA ILE A 155 0.11 -9.21 -14.69
C ILE A 155 -0.92 -10.33 -14.94
N GLU A 156 -0.80 -11.46 -14.27
CA GLU A 156 -1.75 -12.58 -14.40
C GLU A 156 -3.15 -12.19 -13.90
N ILE A 157 -3.25 -11.54 -12.73
CA ILE A 157 -4.51 -11.03 -12.19
C ILE A 157 -5.18 -10.09 -13.21
N ILE A 158 -4.42 -9.12 -13.76
CA ILE A 158 -4.92 -8.17 -14.77
C ILE A 158 -5.43 -8.91 -16.02
N ASN A 159 -4.67 -9.88 -16.51
CA ASN A 159 -5.03 -10.62 -17.71
C ASN A 159 -6.29 -11.47 -17.51
N PHE A 160 -6.38 -12.23 -16.43
CA PHE A 160 -7.60 -13.01 -16.13
C PHE A 160 -8.81 -12.11 -15.90
N PHE A 161 -8.65 -11.00 -15.20
CA PHE A 161 -9.70 -10.02 -15.03
C PHE A 161 -10.23 -9.49 -16.38
N LYS A 162 -9.33 -9.09 -17.29
CA LYS A 162 -9.69 -8.58 -18.63
C LYS A 162 -10.37 -9.62 -19.52
N LEU A 163 -10.04 -10.89 -19.32
CA LEU A 163 -10.69 -12.02 -20.00
C LEU A 163 -12.04 -12.41 -19.38
N GLY A 164 -12.50 -11.72 -18.34
CA GLY A 164 -13.70 -12.07 -17.60
C GLY A 164 -13.58 -13.33 -16.73
N GLN A 165 -12.36 -13.86 -16.57
CA GLN A 165 -12.07 -15.05 -15.76
C GLN A 165 -11.83 -14.64 -14.28
N ILE A 166 -12.87 -14.06 -13.67
CA ILE A 166 -12.77 -13.43 -12.35
C ILE A 166 -12.32 -14.43 -11.28
N ASP A 167 -12.81 -15.65 -11.31
CA ASP A 167 -12.46 -16.68 -10.33
C ASP A 167 -10.97 -16.99 -10.35
N LYS A 168 -10.35 -17.11 -11.55
CA LYS A 168 -8.90 -17.31 -11.67
C LYS A 168 -8.09 -16.13 -11.15
N ALA A 169 -8.57 -14.90 -11.37
CA ALA A 169 -7.92 -13.72 -10.83
C ALA A 169 -8.00 -13.71 -9.29
N LYS A 170 -9.14 -14.15 -8.73
CA LYS A 170 -9.31 -14.32 -7.28
C LYS A 170 -8.43 -15.42 -6.71
N ASP A 171 -8.33 -16.57 -7.40
CA ASP A 171 -7.49 -17.70 -6.97
C ASP A 171 -6.02 -17.26 -6.78
N ILE A 172 -5.50 -16.39 -7.67
CA ILE A 172 -4.16 -15.83 -7.50
C ILE A 172 -4.15 -14.87 -6.30
N LEU A 173 -5.08 -13.93 -6.23
CA LEU A 173 -5.12 -12.92 -5.18
C LEU A 173 -5.28 -13.54 -3.78
N GLU A 174 -6.08 -14.60 -3.67
CA GLU A 174 -6.40 -15.30 -2.42
C GLU A 174 -5.47 -16.51 -2.16
N SER A 175 -4.47 -16.76 -3.03
CA SER A 175 -3.53 -17.88 -2.86
C SER A 175 -2.86 -17.86 -1.49
N GLU A 176 -2.52 -19.03 -0.94
CA GLU A 176 -1.85 -19.11 0.36
C GLU A 176 -0.44 -18.50 0.34
N PRO A 177 -0.01 -17.84 1.42
CA PRO A 177 1.34 -17.30 1.51
C PRO A 177 2.37 -18.43 1.55
N ARG A 178 3.56 -18.17 1.00
CA ARG A 178 4.70 -19.08 1.21
C ARG A 178 5.11 -19.02 2.69
N ILE A 179 5.05 -20.14 3.38
CA ILE A 179 5.44 -20.23 4.78
C ILE A 179 6.87 -20.77 4.90
N VAL A 180 7.70 -20.13 5.70
CA VAL A 180 9.02 -20.60 6.08
C VAL A 180 8.95 -21.14 7.51
N LEU A 181 9.18 -22.45 7.66
CA LEU A 181 9.12 -23.15 8.96
C LEU A 181 10.49 -23.39 9.60
N GLU A 182 11.55 -22.74 9.10
CA GLU A 182 12.87 -22.89 9.71
C GLU A 182 12.86 -22.35 11.15
N SER A 183 13.21 -23.22 12.10
CA SER A 183 13.34 -22.82 13.50
C SER A 183 14.44 -21.77 13.66
N TRP A 184 14.17 -20.73 14.43
CA TRP A 184 15.16 -19.73 14.84
C TRP A 184 16.41 -20.38 15.45
N ASP A 185 16.23 -21.42 16.24
CA ASP A 185 17.31 -22.17 16.91
C ASP A 185 18.31 -22.76 15.91
N ASN A 186 17.84 -23.27 14.76
CA ASN A 186 18.72 -23.79 13.72
C ASN A 186 19.58 -22.71 13.04
N LYS A 187 19.08 -21.48 12.92
CA LYS A 187 19.85 -20.34 12.35
C LYS A 187 20.91 -19.84 13.32
N VAL A 188 20.58 -19.74 14.61
CA VAL A 188 21.49 -19.28 15.64
C VAL A 188 22.63 -20.32 15.82
N ILE A 189 22.31 -21.61 15.95
CA ILE A 189 23.30 -22.70 16.10
C ILE A 189 24.25 -22.74 14.89
N LYS A 190 23.77 -22.63 13.65
CA LYS A 190 24.61 -22.59 12.45
C LYS A 190 25.55 -21.39 12.45
N LYS A 191 25.09 -20.23 12.87
CA LYS A 191 25.89 -18.99 12.90
C LYS A 191 26.97 -19.06 13.96
N ASP A 192 26.67 -19.56 15.14
CA ASP A 192 27.61 -19.71 16.24
C ASP A 192 28.68 -20.77 15.89
N PHE A 193 28.28 -21.87 15.26
CA PHE A 193 29.20 -22.90 14.78
C PHE A 193 30.17 -22.39 13.71
N GLU A 194 29.74 -21.54 12.80
CA GLU A 194 30.60 -20.92 11.77
C GLU A 194 31.53 -19.86 12.36
N VAL A 195 31.11 -19.12 13.38
CA VAL A 195 31.94 -18.15 14.11
C VAL A 195 33.03 -18.90 14.89
N GLU A 196 32.68 -19.96 15.58
CA GLU A 196 33.62 -20.78 16.37
C GLU A 196 34.69 -21.43 15.49
N LYS A 197 34.32 -21.99 14.34
CA LYS A 197 35.28 -22.52 13.35
C LYS A 197 36.27 -21.46 12.86
N ARG A 198 35.82 -20.22 12.64
CA ARG A 198 36.69 -19.10 12.22
C ARG A 198 37.70 -18.70 13.32
N TRP A 199 37.32 -18.81 14.57
CA TRP A 199 38.21 -18.53 15.70
C TRP A 199 39.26 -19.61 15.89
N VAL A 200 38.90 -20.89 15.78
CA VAL A 200 39.80 -22.02 15.88
C VAL A 200 40.81 -22.04 14.71
N ALA A 201 40.40 -21.66 13.51
CA ALA A 201 41.30 -21.62 12.34
C ALA A 201 42.34 -20.46 12.36
N LYS A 202 42.19 -19.49 13.29
CA LYS A 202 43.12 -18.36 13.46
C LYS A 202 44.12 -18.51 14.60
N LYS A 203 44.12 -19.63 15.31
CA LYS A 203 45.13 -20.00 16.29
C LYS A 203 46.09 -21.04 15.70
#